data_91f4dc2d4fa0faa9f837796f9cad0522
#
_entry.id   91f4dc2d4fa0faa9f837796f9cad0522
#
_cell.length_a   1.000
_cell.length_b   1.000
_cell.length_c   1.000
_cell.angle_alpha   90.00
_cell.angle_beta   90.00
_cell.angle_gamma   90.00
#
_symmetry.space_group_name_H-M   'P 1'
#
loop_
_entity.id
_entity.type
_entity.pdbx_description
1 polymer ?
#
loop_
_entity_poly.entity_id
_entity_poly.type
_entity_poly.pdbx_seq_one_letter_code
_entity_poly.pdbx_strand_id
1 'polypeptide(L)'
;IKTIEELRQEKQTKELEAKDEGEAAKRINEHLSDFFGHDSLTLEPALITESNTPLTRFIIKRGEKEAHNLSEGECSLISFCYFIAKIEDELNGADHDKLIIYIDDPISSLDNNHIFFMYSLIETIVAKKGQYGQLFISTHNLDFLKYLKRLTSPMDVNRKPLVQYFLIEKRKKMSEAISCLKLMPSYLKDYVTEYNFLFHEIYNMAKGTTKGDKAKMIENQYTHFYNLPNNMRKFLECYLYYRYPNTDNPLANLDKLFDNHIPCLVNRAVSYTHLTL
;
A
#
# COMPACT_ATOMS: atom_id res chain seq x y z
N ILE A 1 -28.41 -41.94 -14.87
CA ILE A 1 -27.11 -42.46 -15.32
C ILE A 1 -26.62 -41.49 -16.39
N LYS A 2 -25.50 -40.80 -16.14
CA LYS A 2 -24.89 -39.93 -17.16
C LYS A 2 -24.42 -40.78 -18.35
N THR A 3 -24.58 -40.29 -19.55
CA THR A 3 -24.10 -40.93 -20.77
C THR A 3 -22.55 -40.90 -20.82
N ILE A 4 -21.95 -41.79 -21.57
CA ILE A 4 -20.49 -41.85 -21.77
C ILE A 4 -19.96 -40.54 -22.35
N GLU A 5 -20.77 -39.92 -23.21
CA GLU A 5 -20.46 -38.62 -23.85
C GLU A 5 -20.41 -37.48 -22.81
N GLU A 6 -21.39 -37.41 -21.90
CA GLU A 6 -21.42 -36.41 -20.81
C GLU A 6 -20.22 -36.58 -19.85
N LEU A 7 -19.85 -37.81 -19.53
CA LEU A 7 -18.68 -38.11 -18.71
C LEU A 7 -17.35 -37.76 -19.40
N ARG A 8 -17.27 -37.92 -20.73
CA ARG A 8 -16.09 -37.49 -21.51
C ARG A 8 -15.95 -35.98 -21.56
N GLN A 9 -17.04 -35.25 -21.78
CA GLN A 9 -17.05 -33.79 -21.76
C GLN A 9 -16.69 -33.26 -20.37
N GLU A 10 -17.25 -33.83 -19.31
CA GLU A 10 -16.93 -33.45 -17.93
C GLU A 10 -15.46 -33.71 -17.60
N LYS A 11 -14.89 -34.87 -18.05
CA LYS A 11 -13.47 -35.14 -17.90
C LYS A 11 -12.60 -34.15 -18.63
N GLN A 12 -12.92 -33.82 -19.87
CA GLN A 12 -12.17 -32.86 -20.68
C GLN A 12 -12.22 -31.44 -20.09
N THR A 13 -13.36 -30.98 -19.57
CA THR A 13 -13.49 -29.71 -18.89
C THR A 13 -12.60 -29.65 -17.64
N LYS A 14 -12.62 -30.73 -16.82
CA LYS A 14 -11.78 -30.81 -15.62
C LYS A 14 -10.28 -30.91 -15.91
N GLU A 15 -9.91 -31.57 -17.02
CA GLU A 15 -8.51 -31.60 -17.46
C GLU A 15 -8.03 -30.21 -17.92
N LEU A 16 -8.90 -29.40 -18.55
CA LEU A 16 -8.59 -28.01 -18.90
C LEU A 16 -8.47 -27.14 -17.65
N GLU A 17 -9.43 -27.23 -16.73
CA GLU A 17 -9.40 -26.51 -15.45
C GLU A 17 -8.11 -26.82 -14.66
N ALA A 18 -7.74 -28.11 -14.55
CA ALA A 18 -6.53 -28.53 -13.85
C ALA A 18 -5.25 -28.02 -14.54
N LYS A 19 -5.25 -27.87 -15.87
CA LYS A 19 -4.13 -27.30 -16.62
C LYS A 19 -4.01 -25.79 -16.35
N ASP A 20 -5.13 -25.07 -16.37
CA ASP A 20 -5.17 -23.63 -16.10
C ASP A 20 -4.68 -23.33 -14.67
N GLU A 21 -5.06 -24.14 -13.70
CA GLU A 21 -4.59 -24.01 -12.33
C GLU A 21 -3.10 -24.34 -12.18
N GLY A 22 -2.58 -25.30 -12.95
CA GLY A 22 -1.15 -25.57 -13.01
C GLY A 22 -0.35 -24.41 -13.57
N GLU A 23 -0.86 -23.73 -14.60
CA GLU A 23 -0.22 -22.53 -15.16
C GLU A 23 -0.31 -21.35 -14.19
N ALA A 24 -1.43 -21.19 -13.49
CA ALA A 24 -1.56 -20.18 -12.43
C ALA A 24 -0.58 -20.42 -11.29
N ALA A 25 -0.45 -21.68 -10.81
CA ALA A 25 0.54 -22.02 -9.78
C ALA A 25 1.97 -21.70 -10.20
N LYS A 26 2.31 -21.96 -11.46
CA LYS A 26 3.64 -21.66 -11.99
C LYS A 26 3.93 -20.15 -11.94
N ARG A 27 3.01 -19.32 -12.42
CA ARG A 27 3.17 -17.85 -12.38
C ARG A 27 3.27 -17.32 -10.95
N ILE A 28 2.45 -17.83 -10.04
CA ILE A 28 2.54 -17.45 -8.63
C ILE A 28 3.92 -17.80 -8.06
N ASN A 29 4.43 -18.99 -8.36
CA ASN A 29 5.74 -19.42 -7.91
C ASN A 29 6.88 -18.57 -8.50
N GLU A 30 6.78 -18.17 -9.76
CA GLU A 30 7.71 -17.23 -10.38
C GLU A 30 7.71 -15.90 -9.62
N HIS A 31 6.56 -15.32 -9.32
CA HIS A 31 6.47 -14.08 -8.52
C HIS A 31 7.02 -14.25 -7.10
N LEU A 32 6.74 -15.38 -6.44
CA LEU A 32 7.28 -15.66 -5.10
C LEU A 32 8.80 -15.85 -5.12
N SER A 33 9.32 -16.56 -6.11
CA SER A 33 10.77 -16.74 -6.29
C SER A 33 11.48 -15.43 -6.56
N ASP A 34 10.90 -14.55 -7.40
CA ASP A 34 11.42 -13.22 -7.67
C ASP A 34 11.47 -12.35 -6.41
N PHE A 35 10.48 -12.50 -5.51
CA PHE A 35 10.44 -11.78 -4.25
C PHE A 35 11.45 -12.28 -3.23
N PHE A 36 11.44 -13.58 -2.94
CA PHE A 36 12.31 -14.17 -1.92
C PHE A 36 13.75 -14.35 -2.40
N GLY A 37 13.99 -14.32 -3.72
CA GLY A 37 15.28 -14.67 -4.31
C GLY A 37 15.61 -16.17 -4.19
N HIS A 38 14.65 -17.00 -3.78
CA HIS A 38 14.78 -18.45 -3.65
C HIS A 38 13.40 -19.12 -3.55
N ASP A 39 13.33 -20.40 -3.88
CA ASP A 39 12.09 -21.20 -3.88
C ASP A 39 11.72 -21.73 -2.48
N SER A 40 11.73 -20.84 -1.48
CA SER A 40 11.44 -21.24 -0.09
C SER A 40 9.96 -21.54 0.15
N LEU A 41 9.08 -20.86 -0.57
CA LEU A 41 7.65 -21.10 -0.56
C LEU A 41 7.17 -21.34 -1.99
N THR A 42 6.47 -22.45 -2.18
CA THR A 42 5.90 -22.84 -3.47
C THR A 42 4.46 -23.27 -3.31
N LEU A 43 3.65 -23.02 -4.34
CA LEU A 43 2.28 -23.51 -4.44
C LEU A 43 2.25 -24.70 -5.39
N GLU A 44 1.59 -25.76 -4.99
CA GLU A 44 1.30 -26.91 -5.86
C GLU A 44 -0.20 -27.14 -5.93
N PRO A 45 -0.77 -27.30 -7.13
CA PRO A 45 -2.18 -27.67 -7.27
C PRO A 45 -2.37 -29.11 -6.81
N ALA A 46 -3.33 -29.36 -5.94
CA ALA A 46 -3.70 -30.68 -5.46
C ALA A 46 -5.20 -30.93 -5.69
N LEU A 47 -5.51 -32.08 -6.27
CA LEU A 47 -6.89 -32.56 -6.43
C LEU A 47 -7.38 -33.12 -5.09
N ILE A 48 -8.37 -32.49 -4.50
CA ILE A 48 -9.03 -32.97 -3.28
C ILE A 48 -10.46 -33.34 -3.67
N THR A 49 -10.92 -34.48 -3.18
CA THR A 49 -12.31 -34.94 -3.37
C THR A 49 -13.11 -34.60 -2.13
N GLU A 50 -13.91 -33.52 -2.18
CA GLU A 50 -14.88 -33.21 -1.13
C GLU A 50 -16.30 -33.51 -1.62
N SER A 51 -17.02 -34.33 -0.86
CA SER A 51 -18.43 -34.65 -1.12
C SER A 51 -18.73 -35.14 -2.54
N ASN A 52 -17.87 -35.99 -3.11
CA ASN A 52 -17.94 -36.52 -4.48
C ASN A 52 -17.73 -35.47 -5.60
N THR A 53 -17.28 -34.25 -5.28
CA THR A 53 -16.89 -33.27 -6.29
C THR A 53 -15.37 -33.07 -6.20
N PRO A 54 -14.60 -33.31 -7.26
CA PRO A 54 -13.19 -32.98 -7.28
C PRO A 54 -13.05 -31.46 -7.27
N LEU A 55 -12.27 -30.97 -6.32
CA LEU A 55 -11.95 -29.55 -6.17
C LEU A 55 -10.43 -29.42 -6.22
N THR A 56 -9.92 -28.50 -6.98
CA THR A 56 -8.50 -28.19 -6.96
C THR A 56 -8.22 -27.19 -5.83
N ARG A 57 -7.26 -27.51 -4.99
CA ARG A 57 -6.73 -26.61 -3.96
C ARG A 57 -5.25 -26.41 -4.17
N PHE A 58 -4.74 -25.24 -3.78
CA PHE A 58 -3.31 -25.02 -3.70
C PHE A 58 -2.78 -25.46 -2.34
N ILE A 59 -1.77 -26.34 -2.34
CA ILE A 59 -1.00 -26.67 -1.16
C ILE A 59 0.24 -25.80 -1.16
N ILE A 60 0.49 -25.13 -0.05
CA ILE A 60 1.69 -24.31 0.12
C ILE A 60 2.77 -25.22 0.72
N LYS A 61 3.94 -25.24 0.08
CA LYS A 61 5.10 -26.00 0.53
C LYS A 61 6.25 -25.11 0.92
N ARG A 62 7.04 -25.56 1.89
CA ARG A 62 8.33 -25.00 2.25
C ARG A 62 9.40 -26.07 2.00
N GLY A 63 10.06 -25.96 0.85
CA GLY A 63 10.87 -27.04 0.30
C GLY A 63 10.01 -28.26 -0.01
N GLU A 64 10.40 -29.45 0.49
CA GLU A 64 9.69 -30.73 0.27
C GLU A 64 8.48 -30.91 1.20
N LYS A 65 8.29 -30.08 2.19
CA LYS A 65 7.25 -30.23 3.23
C LYS A 65 6.12 -29.24 3.07
N GLU A 66 4.91 -29.67 3.41
CA GLU A 66 3.77 -28.76 3.53
C GLU A 66 4.05 -27.67 4.56
N ALA A 67 3.79 -26.42 4.19
CA ALA A 67 4.04 -25.29 5.05
C ALA A 67 2.87 -25.10 6.02
N HIS A 68 3.19 -25.24 7.31
CA HIS A 68 2.27 -24.90 8.39
C HIS A 68 2.71 -23.60 9.08
N ASN A 69 1.76 -22.90 9.71
CA ASN A 69 2.04 -21.69 10.49
C ASN A 69 2.74 -20.60 9.67
N LEU A 70 2.14 -20.24 8.53
CA LEU A 70 2.59 -19.06 7.76
C LEU A 70 2.42 -17.78 8.58
N SER A 71 3.36 -16.87 8.46
CA SER A 71 3.22 -15.53 9.00
C SER A 71 2.12 -14.77 8.25
N GLU A 72 1.56 -13.74 8.87
CA GLU A 72 0.55 -12.88 8.24
C GLU A 72 1.08 -12.24 6.95
N GLY A 73 2.36 -11.84 6.95
CA GLY A 73 3.03 -11.31 5.77
C GLY A 73 3.15 -12.32 4.63
N GLU A 74 3.54 -13.57 4.93
CA GLU A 74 3.60 -14.65 3.93
C GLU A 74 2.21 -14.93 3.33
N CYS A 75 1.17 -14.99 4.17
CA CYS A 75 -0.21 -15.16 3.70
C CYS A 75 -0.65 -14.02 2.79
N SER A 76 -0.39 -12.77 3.17
CA SER A 76 -0.73 -11.59 2.39
C SER A 76 0.00 -11.57 1.05
N LEU A 77 1.28 -11.91 1.05
CA LEU A 77 2.09 -11.97 -0.17
C LEU A 77 1.61 -13.04 -1.15
N ILE A 78 1.37 -14.26 -0.66
CA ILE A 78 0.85 -15.35 -1.48
C ILE A 78 -0.51 -14.99 -2.07
N SER A 79 -1.40 -14.43 -1.25
CA SER A 79 -2.72 -13.97 -1.70
C SER A 79 -2.62 -12.88 -2.76
N PHE A 80 -1.67 -11.96 -2.60
CA PHE A 80 -1.43 -10.91 -3.57
C PHE A 80 -0.85 -11.44 -4.88
N CYS A 81 0.12 -12.37 -4.83
CA CYS A 81 0.66 -13.02 -6.03
C CYS A 81 -0.42 -13.79 -6.78
N TYR A 82 -1.30 -14.49 -6.06
CA TYR A 82 -2.46 -15.17 -6.67
C TYR A 82 -3.40 -14.16 -7.35
N PHE A 83 -3.73 -13.07 -6.69
CA PHE A 83 -4.56 -12.01 -7.25
C PHE A 83 -3.95 -11.41 -8.51
N ILE A 84 -2.65 -11.10 -8.51
CA ILE A 84 -1.94 -10.57 -9.69
C ILE A 84 -1.92 -11.59 -10.84
N ALA A 85 -1.70 -12.87 -10.56
CA ALA A 85 -1.75 -13.92 -11.58
C ALA A 85 -3.14 -14.01 -12.24
N LYS A 86 -4.22 -13.87 -11.45
CA LYS A 86 -5.59 -13.80 -11.98
C LYS A 86 -5.85 -12.55 -12.82
N ILE A 87 -5.37 -11.39 -12.38
CA ILE A 87 -5.44 -10.16 -13.20
C ILE A 87 -4.68 -10.36 -14.51
N GLU A 88 -3.53 -10.99 -14.50
CA GLU A 88 -2.75 -11.23 -15.71
C GLU A 88 -3.50 -12.09 -16.73
N ASP A 89 -4.25 -13.08 -16.27
CA ASP A 89 -5.13 -13.88 -17.14
C ASP A 89 -6.24 -13.01 -17.76
N GLU A 90 -6.92 -12.21 -16.95
CA GLU A 90 -7.99 -11.31 -17.42
C GLU A 90 -7.46 -10.24 -18.38
N LEU A 91 -6.27 -9.70 -18.16
CA LEU A 91 -5.63 -8.72 -19.04
C LEU A 91 -5.24 -9.32 -20.40
N ASN A 92 -5.03 -10.62 -20.50
CA ASN A 92 -4.78 -11.32 -21.75
C ASN A 92 -6.09 -11.73 -22.47
N GLY A 93 -7.24 -11.55 -21.81
CA GLY A 93 -8.56 -11.85 -22.36
C GLY A 93 -9.06 -10.82 -23.37
N ALA A 94 -10.15 -11.14 -24.09
CA ALA A 94 -10.71 -10.27 -25.13
C ALA A 94 -11.39 -8.99 -24.59
N ASP A 95 -11.87 -9.01 -23.36
CA ASP A 95 -12.61 -7.91 -22.72
C ASP A 95 -11.77 -7.08 -21.73
N HIS A 96 -10.44 -7.14 -21.84
CA HIS A 96 -9.50 -6.46 -20.94
C HIS A 96 -9.76 -4.94 -20.81
N ASP A 97 -10.21 -4.28 -21.86
CA ASP A 97 -10.52 -2.84 -21.89
C ASP A 97 -11.74 -2.46 -21.03
N LYS A 98 -12.56 -3.42 -20.63
CA LYS A 98 -13.70 -3.26 -19.72
C LYS A 98 -13.34 -3.60 -18.27
N LEU A 99 -12.19 -4.17 -18.03
CA LEU A 99 -11.77 -4.65 -16.72
C LEU A 99 -11.59 -3.48 -15.74
N ILE A 100 -12.28 -3.54 -14.61
CA ILE A 100 -12.10 -2.62 -13.49
C ILE A 100 -11.35 -3.35 -12.40
N ILE A 101 -10.14 -2.86 -12.11
CA ILE A 101 -9.26 -3.44 -11.08
C ILE A 101 -9.31 -2.56 -9.84
N TYR A 102 -9.61 -3.16 -8.68
CA TYR A 102 -9.56 -2.48 -7.38
C TYR A 102 -8.63 -3.21 -6.42
N ILE A 103 -7.59 -2.52 -5.96
CA ILE A 103 -6.59 -3.01 -5.02
C ILE A 103 -6.76 -2.24 -3.72
N ASP A 104 -7.24 -2.91 -2.67
CA ASP A 104 -7.51 -2.29 -1.38
C ASP A 104 -6.40 -2.61 -0.38
N ASP A 105 -5.62 -1.59 -0.06
CA ASP A 105 -4.59 -1.57 0.98
C ASP A 105 -3.72 -2.84 1.08
N PRO A 106 -3.01 -3.20 0.01
CA PRO A 106 -2.36 -4.50 -0.09
C PRO A 106 -1.17 -4.67 0.88
N ILE A 107 -0.83 -3.63 1.68
CA ILE A 107 0.38 -3.57 2.50
C ILE A 107 0.06 -3.52 4.01
N SER A 108 -1.17 -3.83 4.41
CA SER A 108 -1.63 -3.66 5.81
C SER A 108 -0.76 -4.37 6.86
N SER A 109 -0.06 -5.46 6.52
CA SER A 109 0.75 -6.27 7.45
C SER A 109 2.18 -6.55 6.97
N LEU A 110 2.69 -5.75 6.01
CA LEU A 110 3.97 -6.00 5.37
C LEU A 110 5.05 -4.99 5.78
N ASP A 111 6.31 -5.42 5.78
CA ASP A 111 7.46 -4.55 5.98
C ASP A 111 7.82 -3.73 4.72
N ASN A 112 8.78 -2.82 4.85
CA ASN A 112 9.18 -1.92 3.76
C ASN A 112 9.76 -2.64 2.54
N ASN A 113 10.30 -3.85 2.68
CA ASN A 113 10.84 -4.62 1.55
C ASN A 113 9.70 -5.11 0.65
N HIS A 114 8.60 -5.51 1.26
CA HIS A 114 7.40 -5.95 0.57
C HIS A 114 6.72 -4.82 -0.22
N ILE A 115 6.81 -3.58 0.27
CA ILE A 115 6.24 -2.39 -0.39
C ILE A 115 6.77 -2.24 -1.83
N PHE A 116 8.09 -2.32 -1.99
CA PHE A 116 8.71 -2.16 -3.30
C PHE A 116 8.34 -3.30 -4.25
N PHE A 117 8.29 -4.54 -3.74
CA PHE A 117 7.90 -5.70 -4.53
C PHE A 117 6.46 -5.60 -5.05
N MET A 118 5.51 -5.26 -4.16
CA MET A 118 4.12 -5.09 -4.56
C MET A 118 3.93 -3.97 -5.58
N TYR A 119 4.61 -2.83 -5.38
CA TYR A 119 4.65 -1.78 -6.38
C TYR A 119 5.18 -2.31 -7.72
N SER A 120 6.27 -3.07 -7.69
CA SER A 120 6.92 -3.61 -8.89
C SER A 120 6.00 -4.54 -9.68
N LEU A 121 5.25 -5.41 -9.01
CA LEU A 121 4.24 -6.28 -9.64
C LEU A 121 3.11 -5.46 -10.27
N ILE A 122 2.55 -4.49 -9.54
CA ILE A 122 1.51 -3.62 -10.08
C ILE A 122 2.02 -2.84 -11.29
N GLU A 123 3.22 -2.30 -11.22
CA GLU A 123 3.84 -1.55 -12.32
C GLU A 123 4.05 -2.43 -13.56
N THR A 124 4.65 -3.61 -13.39
CA THR A 124 5.06 -4.44 -14.54
C THR A 124 3.90 -5.19 -15.19
N ILE A 125 2.97 -5.69 -14.39
CA ILE A 125 1.90 -6.56 -14.87
C ILE A 125 0.66 -5.75 -15.24
N VAL A 126 0.33 -4.71 -14.48
CA VAL A 126 -0.90 -3.95 -14.66
C VAL A 126 -0.64 -2.60 -15.33
N ALA A 127 0.12 -1.71 -14.66
CA ALA A 127 0.21 -0.31 -15.07
C ALA A 127 0.88 -0.11 -16.43
N LYS A 128 2.02 -0.75 -16.68
CA LYS A 128 2.75 -0.67 -17.96
C LYS A 128 2.00 -1.26 -19.13
N LYS A 129 1.26 -2.35 -18.92
CA LYS A 129 0.45 -2.96 -19.99
C LYS A 129 -0.67 -2.02 -20.41
N GLY A 130 -1.28 -1.29 -19.47
CA GLY A 130 -2.35 -0.33 -19.73
C GLY A 130 -3.60 -0.93 -20.38
N GLN A 131 -3.74 -2.25 -20.30
CA GLN A 131 -4.82 -3.04 -20.92
C GLN A 131 -5.94 -3.25 -19.89
N TYR A 132 -6.51 -2.17 -19.39
CA TYR A 132 -7.64 -2.21 -18.44
C TYR A 132 -8.50 -0.96 -18.61
N GLY A 133 -9.77 -1.07 -18.25
CA GLY A 133 -10.69 0.06 -18.28
C GLY A 133 -10.40 1.07 -17.17
N GLN A 134 -10.27 0.61 -15.94
CA GLN A 134 -9.96 1.46 -14.77
C GLN A 134 -9.14 0.71 -13.74
N LEU A 135 -8.22 1.44 -13.08
CA LEU A 135 -7.43 0.94 -11.97
C LEU A 135 -7.63 1.85 -10.75
N PHE A 136 -8.11 1.28 -9.65
CA PHE A 136 -8.24 1.93 -8.36
C PHE A 136 -7.31 1.27 -7.35
N ILE A 137 -6.55 2.09 -6.62
CA ILE A 137 -5.69 1.59 -5.54
C ILE A 137 -5.94 2.46 -4.31
N SER A 138 -6.32 1.82 -3.20
CA SER A 138 -6.41 2.50 -1.90
C SER A 138 -5.25 2.10 -0.99
N THR A 139 -4.80 3.00 -0.15
CA THR A 139 -3.80 2.74 0.88
C THR A 139 -3.83 3.77 1.99
N HIS A 140 -3.52 3.35 3.21
CA HIS A 140 -3.23 4.24 4.32
C HIS A 140 -1.72 4.45 4.53
N ASN A 141 -0.86 3.72 3.80
CA ASN A 141 0.58 3.75 3.93
C ASN A 141 1.18 4.83 3.01
N LEU A 142 1.84 5.85 3.59
CA LEU A 142 2.41 6.97 2.85
C LEU A 142 3.66 6.56 2.03
N ASP A 143 4.42 5.56 2.48
CA ASP A 143 5.56 5.08 1.72
C ASP A 143 5.10 4.33 0.47
N PHE A 144 4.03 3.57 0.55
CA PHE A 144 3.43 2.97 -0.63
C PHE A 144 2.85 4.02 -1.58
N LEU A 145 2.14 5.01 -1.07
CA LEU A 145 1.64 6.14 -1.88
C LEU A 145 2.76 6.82 -2.67
N LYS A 146 3.95 6.95 -2.07
CA LYS A 146 5.14 7.49 -2.74
C LYS A 146 5.52 6.68 -3.98
N TYR A 147 5.45 5.35 -3.91
CA TYR A 147 5.70 4.48 -5.06
C TYR A 147 4.55 4.55 -6.07
N LEU A 148 3.30 4.52 -5.61
CA LEU A 148 2.13 4.61 -6.47
C LEU A 148 2.09 5.88 -7.33
N LYS A 149 2.62 6.99 -6.84
CA LYS A 149 2.77 8.24 -7.62
C LYS A 149 3.71 8.11 -8.82
N ARG A 150 4.51 7.06 -8.88
CA ARG A 150 5.46 6.77 -9.97
C ARG A 150 4.96 5.72 -10.95
N LEU A 151 3.77 5.16 -10.70
CA LEU A 151 3.18 4.20 -11.63
C LEU A 151 3.01 4.81 -13.02
N THR A 152 3.29 4.01 -14.02
CA THR A 152 2.97 4.32 -15.41
C THR A 152 1.46 4.52 -15.51
N SER A 153 1.05 5.64 -16.08
CA SER A 153 -0.37 5.99 -16.24
C SER A 153 -0.72 6.25 -17.70
N PRO A 154 -1.94 5.92 -18.12
CA PRO A 154 -2.45 6.33 -19.41
C PRO A 154 -2.38 7.85 -19.57
N MET A 155 -2.17 8.31 -20.79
CA MET A 155 -2.07 9.74 -21.12
C MET A 155 -3.26 10.16 -21.97
N ASP A 156 -3.74 11.38 -21.76
CA ASP A 156 -4.72 12.00 -22.62
C ASP A 156 -4.09 12.44 -23.98
N VAL A 157 -4.92 12.97 -24.87
CA VAL A 157 -4.49 13.50 -26.18
C VAL A 157 -3.47 14.65 -26.06
N ASN A 158 -3.41 15.32 -24.91
CA ASN A 158 -2.47 16.40 -24.61
C ASN A 158 -1.23 15.92 -23.85
N ARG A 159 -1.00 14.61 -23.74
CA ARG A 159 0.08 13.98 -22.97
C ARG A 159 0.05 14.28 -21.47
N LYS A 160 -1.15 14.49 -20.91
CA LYS A 160 -1.33 14.61 -19.47
C LYS A 160 -1.73 13.26 -18.87
N PRO A 161 -1.15 12.88 -17.72
CA PRO A 161 -1.51 11.64 -17.05
C PRO A 161 -2.99 11.62 -16.66
N LEU A 162 -3.69 10.54 -17.00
CA LEU A 162 -5.08 10.30 -16.61
C LEU A 162 -5.13 9.67 -15.20
N VAL A 163 -4.66 10.42 -14.21
CA VAL A 163 -4.60 9.97 -12.80
C VAL A 163 -5.32 10.99 -11.92
N GLN A 164 -6.15 10.49 -11.01
CA GLN A 164 -6.77 11.29 -9.95
C GLN A 164 -6.39 10.74 -8.57
N TYR A 165 -6.13 11.66 -7.65
CA TYR A 165 -5.81 11.33 -6.26
C TYR A 165 -6.93 11.80 -5.35
N PHE A 166 -7.41 10.90 -4.50
CA PHE A 166 -8.48 11.17 -3.54
C PHE A 166 -7.98 10.95 -2.11
N LEU A 167 -8.60 11.61 -1.17
CA LEU A 167 -8.39 11.43 0.26
C LEU A 167 -9.72 11.03 0.90
N ILE A 168 -9.70 9.93 1.67
CA ILE A 168 -10.81 9.52 2.52
C ILE A 168 -10.55 10.08 3.93
N GLU A 169 -11.45 10.89 4.42
CA GLU A 169 -11.33 11.59 5.69
C GLU A 169 -12.54 11.32 6.57
N LYS A 170 -12.30 10.99 7.84
CA LYS A 170 -13.39 10.90 8.82
C LYS A 170 -13.72 12.29 9.35
N ARG A 171 -14.98 12.68 9.25
CA ARG A 171 -15.50 13.94 9.81
C ARG A 171 -16.61 13.68 10.79
N LYS A 172 -16.62 14.43 11.89
CA LYS A 172 -17.77 14.48 12.78
C LYS A 172 -18.81 15.42 12.19
N LYS A 173 -20.02 14.92 11.97
CA LYS A 173 -21.17 15.72 11.62
C LYS A 173 -22.24 15.50 12.71
N MET A 174 -22.47 16.52 13.52
CA MET A 174 -23.27 16.43 14.75
C MET A 174 -22.69 15.39 15.73
N SER A 175 -23.35 14.24 15.95
CA SER A 175 -22.90 13.15 16.83
C SER A 175 -22.29 11.96 16.08
N GLU A 176 -22.36 11.94 14.74
CA GLU A 176 -21.94 10.81 13.94
C GLU A 176 -20.62 11.06 13.21
N ALA A 177 -19.80 10.02 13.13
CA ALA A 177 -18.58 10.04 12.34
C ALA A 177 -18.88 9.53 10.92
N ILE A 178 -18.74 10.39 9.92
CA ILE A 178 -18.94 10.05 8.52
C ILE A 178 -17.61 10.03 7.77
N SER A 179 -17.46 9.12 6.82
CA SER A 179 -16.34 9.10 5.89
C SER A 179 -16.67 9.93 4.66
N CYS A 180 -15.78 10.86 4.30
CA CYS A 180 -15.95 11.73 3.14
C CYS A 180 -14.80 11.52 2.15
N LEU A 181 -15.13 11.33 0.89
CA LEU A 181 -14.17 11.33 -0.21
C LEU A 181 -13.99 12.75 -0.74
N LYS A 182 -12.74 13.19 -0.87
CA LYS A 182 -12.40 14.50 -1.47
C LYS A 182 -11.16 14.38 -2.34
N LEU A 183 -10.94 15.35 -3.20
CA LEU A 183 -9.67 15.43 -3.95
C LEU A 183 -8.50 15.57 -2.96
N MET A 184 -7.42 14.86 -3.24
CA MET A 184 -6.22 14.91 -2.41
C MET A 184 -5.64 16.32 -2.44
N PRO A 185 -5.38 16.95 -1.27
CA PRO A 185 -4.75 18.25 -1.21
C PRO A 185 -3.36 18.24 -1.85
N SER A 186 -2.94 19.40 -2.41
CA SER A 186 -1.64 19.51 -3.09
C SER A 186 -0.47 19.14 -2.20
N TYR A 187 -0.51 19.47 -0.92
CA TYR A 187 0.57 19.12 0.01
C TYR A 187 0.75 17.61 0.18
N LEU A 188 -0.31 16.80 0.16
CA LEU A 188 -0.21 15.32 0.16
C LEU A 188 0.14 14.77 -1.22
N LYS A 189 -0.36 15.41 -2.28
CA LYS A 189 -0.09 15.02 -3.66
C LYS A 189 1.37 15.28 -4.03
N ASP A 190 1.93 16.42 -3.61
CA ASP A 190 3.23 16.91 -4.05
C ASP A 190 4.39 16.44 -3.16
N TYR A 191 4.11 16.05 -1.90
CA TYR A 191 5.15 15.56 -0.98
C TYR A 191 5.43 14.07 -1.13
N VAL A 192 6.71 13.74 -1.08
CA VAL A 192 7.21 12.38 -1.36
C VAL A 192 7.44 11.58 -0.09
N THR A 193 7.61 12.25 1.07
CA THR A 193 7.93 11.60 2.34
C THR A 193 7.14 12.20 3.50
N GLU A 194 6.96 11.44 4.60
CA GLU A 194 6.40 11.96 5.84
C GLU A 194 7.19 13.17 6.35
N TYR A 195 8.51 13.15 6.22
CA TYR A 195 9.37 14.26 6.59
C TYR A 195 9.01 15.56 5.87
N ASN A 196 8.78 15.51 4.56
CA ASN A 196 8.35 16.69 3.79
C ASN A 196 6.96 17.18 4.24
N PHE A 197 6.05 16.26 4.56
CA PHE A 197 4.73 16.59 5.07
C PHE A 197 4.82 17.29 6.45
N LEU A 198 5.59 16.72 7.39
CA LEU A 198 5.81 17.30 8.72
C LEU A 198 6.42 18.69 8.62
N PHE A 199 7.43 18.87 7.75
CA PHE A 199 8.04 20.18 7.51
C PHE A 199 7.02 21.19 6.98
N HIS A 200 6.17 20.78 6.02
CA HIS A 200 5.15 21.65 5.46
C HIS A 200 4.13 22.12 6.50
N GLU A 201 3.67 21.20 7.35
CA GLU A 201 2.74 21.51 8.44
C GLU A 201 3.35 22.55 9.41
N ILE A 202 4.58 22.30 9.87
CA ILE A 202 5.29 23.20 10.77
C ILE A 202 5.53 24.57 10.12
N TYR A 203 5.96 24.57 8.86
CA TYR A 203 6.26 25.79 8.12
C TYR A 203 5.02 26.65 7.87
N ASN A 204 3.89 26.05 7.50
CA ASN A 204 2.63 26.78 7.30
C ASN A 204 2.13 27.40 8.60
N MET A 205 2.30 26.70 9.72
CA MET A 205 1.95 27.25 11.02
C MET A 205 2.87 28.41 11.43
N ALA A 206 4.19 28.29 11.16
CA ALA A 206 5.15 29.36 11.47
C ALA A 206 4.95 30.63 10.62
N LYS A 207 4.56 30.48 9.36
CA LYS A 207 4.27 31.63 8.47
C LYS A 207 3.01 32.39 8.84
N GLY A 208 2.14 31.82 9.66
CA GLY A 208 0.81 32.36 9.84
C GLY A 208 0.08 32.42 8.50
N THR A 209 -1.08 31.84 8.41
CA THR A 209 -1.83 31.83 7.15
C THR A 209 -2.14 33.26 6.73
N THR A 210 -1.60 33.63 5.60
CA THR A 210 -1.81 34.89 4.95
C THR A 210 -3.27 35.08 4.54
N LYS A 211 -3.87 36.17 5.02
CA LYS A 211 -5.00 36.93 4.46
C LYS A 211 -6.21 36.12 3.95
N GLY A 212 -7.26 36.12 4.73
CA GLY A 212 -8.61 35.80 4.29
C GLY A 212 -9.33 34.81 5.22
N ASP A 213 -10.42 35.24 5.82
CA ASP A 213 -11.34 34.48 6.68
C ASP A 213 -10.77 33.86 7.98
N LYS A 214 -10.49 34.71 8.93
CA LYS A 214 -10.07 34.33 10.29
C LYS A 214 -10.99 33.31 10.98
N ALA A 215 -12.28 33.29 10.70
CA ALA A 215 -13.24 32.38 11.34
C ALA A 215 -13.16 30.94 10.83
N LYS A 216 -13.01 30.73 9.52
CA LYS A 216 -12.80 29.37 8.94
C LYS A 216 -11.43 28.79 9.27
N MET A 217 -10.44 29.66 9.49
CA MET A 217 -9.11 29.29 9.93
C MET A 217 -9.07 28.68 11.33
N ILE A 218 -9.83 29.22 12.28
CA ILE A 218 -9.81 28.79 13.67
C ILE A 218 -10.30 27.34 13.79
N GLU A 219 -11.35 26.96 13.06
CA GLU A 219 -11.93 25.62 13.11
C GLU A 219 -11.01 24.54 12.50
N ASN A 220 -10.31 24.86 11.41
CA ASN A 220 -9.34 23.96 10.78
C ASN A 220 -7.97 23.96 11.48
N GLN A 221 -7.56 25.08 12.06
CA GLN A 221 -6.29 25.23 12.79
C GLN A 221 -6.27 24.48 14.11
N TYR A 222 -7.40 24.31 14.79
CA TYR A 222 -7.44 23.66 16.09
C TYR A 222 -6.93 22.20 16.04
N THR A 223 -7.22 21.49 14.97
CA THR A 223 -6.73 20.13 14.75
C THR A 223 -5.22 20.09 14.45
N HIS A 224 -4.71 21.07 13.71
CA HIS A 224 -3.28 21.20 13.41
C HIS A 224 -2.47 21.61 14.63
N PHE A 225 -2.96 22.52 15.45
CA PHE A 225 -2.30 22.94 16.70
C PHE A 225 -2.17 21.80 17.70
N TYR A 226 -3.19 20.95 17.79
CA TYR A 226 -3.17 19.82 18.73
C TYR A 226 -2.06 18.83 18.42
N ASN A 227 -1.77 18.58 17.15
CA ASN A 227 -0.73 17.67 16.71
C ASN A 227 0.64 18.31 16.49
N LEU A 228 0.73 19.64 16.55
CA LEU A 228 1.97 20.38 16.27
C LEU A 228 3.16 19.90 17.14
N PRO A 229 3.03 19.72 18.46
CA PRO A 229 4.15 19.24 19.27
C PRO A 229 4.69 17.89 18.82
N ASN A 230 3.80 16.95 18.48
CA ASN A 230 4.18 15.63 17.99
C ASN A 230 4.83 15.70 16.59
N ASN A 231 4.28 16.53 15.71
CA ASN A 231 4.84 16.76 14.38
C ASN A 231 6.24 17.40 14.46
N MET A 232 6.42 18.37 15.34
CA MET A 232 7.73 19.00 15.59
C MET A 232 8.73 18.00 16.15
N ARG A 233 8.34 17.16 17.10
CA ARG A 233 9.19 16.12 17.66
C ARG A 233 9.65 15.15 16.57
N LYS A 234 8.73 14.56 15.82
CA LYS A 234 9.04 13.63 14.74
C LYS A 234 9.95 14.25 13.67
N PHE A 235 9.68 15.50 13.30
CA PHE A 235 10.52 16.23 12.36
C PHE A 235 11.94 16.41 12.89
N LEU A 236 12.09 16.85 14.15
CA LEU A 236 13.39 17.07 14.78
C LEU A 236 14.16 15.76 14.99
N GLU A 237 13.51 14.69 15.39
CA GLU A 237 14.11 13.36 15.48
C GLU A 237 14.73 12.96 14.13
N CYS A 238 13.96 13.02 13.05
CA CYS A 238 14.45 12.71 11.69
C CYS A 238 15.62 13.63 11.29
N TYR A 239 15.46 14.95 11.48
CA TYR A 239 16.48 15.92 11.12
C TYR A 239 17.80 15.69 11.89
N LEU A 240 17.72 15.46 13.18
CA LEU A 240 18.89 15.23 14.03
C LEU A 240 19.58 13.90 13.75
N TYR A 241 18.82 12.86 13.37
CA TYR A 241 19.39 11.60 12.90
C TYR A 241 20.26 11.79 11.65
N TYR A 242 19.79 12.59 10.69
CA TYR A 242 20.58 12.89 9.48
C TYR A 242 21.83 13.73 9.81
N ARG A 243 21.73 14.63 10.76
CA ARG A 243 22.83 15.52 11.12
C ARG A 243 23.84 14.87 12.06
N TYR A 244 23.39 13.96 12.93
CA TYR A 244 24.19 13.27 13.94
C TYR A 244 23.89 11.77 13.94
N PRO A 245 24.34 11.01 12.92
CA PRO A 245 23.90 9.63 12.70
C PRO A 245 24.38 8.62 13.75
N ASN A 246 25.38 8.98 14.54
CA ASN A 246 25.98 8.08 15.53
C ASN A 246 25.48 8.33 16.97
N THR A 247 24.21 8.70 17.11
CA THR A 247 23.61 9.04 18.41
C THR A 247 22.46 8.10 18.71
N ASP A 248 22.48 7.43 19.86
CA ASP A 248 21.37 6.57 20.32
C ASP A 248 20.10 7.39 20.66
N ASN A 249 20.29 8.64 21.05
CA ASN A 249 19.21 9.59 21.31
C ASN A 249 19.41 10.88 20.50
N PRO A 250 18.76 11.04 19.34
CA PRO A 250 18.93 12.22 18.51
C PRO A 250 18.50 13.52 19.22
N LEU A 251 17.49 13.46 20.08
CA LEU A 251 16.99 14.64 20.79
C LEU A 251 18.00 15.22 21.82
N ALA A 252 18.96 14.41 22.29
CA ALA A 252 20.05 14.89 23.13
C ALA A 252 20.99 15.88 22.41
N ASN A 253 20.90 16.00 21.09
CA ASN A 253 21.67 16.96 20.30
C ASN A 253 20.92 18.26 19.98
N LEU A 254 19.74 18.49 20.57
CA LEU A 254 18.99 19.73 20.39
C LEU A 254 19.79 20.96 20.82
N ASP A 255 20.54 20.88 21.92
CA ASP A 255 21.40 21.97 22.39
C ASP A 255 22.43 22.37 21.34
N LYS A 256 23.02 21.39 20.64
CA LYS A 256 23.98 21.65 19.56
C LYS A 256 23.31 22.30 18.33
N LEU A 257 22.03 22.01 18.07
CA LEU A 257 21.30 22.59 16.96
C LEU A 257 20.94 24.06 17.22
N PHE A 258 20.64 24.38 18.45
CA PHE A 258 20.15 25.71 18.86
C PHE A 258 21.18 26.52 19.66
N ASP A 259 22.46 26.16 19.63
CA ASP A 259 23.54 26.84 20.35
C ASP A 259 23.20 27.06 21.84
N ASN A 260 22.67 26.03 22.50
CA ASN A 260 22.17 26.06 23.87
C ASN A 260 20.97 27.00 24.15
N HIS A 261 20.33 27.52 23.13
CA HIS A 261 19.14 28.37 23.24
C HIS A 261 17.90 27.69 22.65
N ILE A 262 17.50 26.57 23.25
CA ILE A 262 16.32 25.83 22.76
C ILE A 262 15.05 26.69 22.92
N PRO A 263 14.32 26.98 21.84
CA PRO A 263 13.06 27.70 21.94
C PRO A 263 12.08 27.00 22.89
N CYS A 264 11.40 27.74 23.74
CA CYS A 264 10.48 27.22 24.75
C CYS A 264 9.44 26.23 24.17
N LEU A 265 8.97 26.50 22.94
CA LEU A 265 8.02 25.60 22.24
C LEU A 265 8.65 24.26 21.87
N VAL A 266 9.91 24.23 21.46
CA VAL A 266 10.63 23.00 21.12
C VAL A 266 10.86 22.18 22.39
N ASN A 267 11.29 22.83 23.46
CA ASN A 267 11.52 22.18 24.74
C ASN A 267 10.24 21.56 25.31
N ARG A 268 9.11 22.28 25.23
CA ARG A 268 7.80 21.76 25.62
C ARG A 268 7.33 20.61 24.73
N ALA A 269 7.51 20.70 23.42
CA ALA A 269 7.15 19.62 22.50
C ALA A 269 7.89 18.31 22.79
N VAL A 270 9.18 18.41 23.16
CA VAL A 270 10.01 17.24 23.50
C VAL A 270 9.66 16.71 24.90
N SER A 271 9.48 17.58 25.89
CA SER A 271 9.20 17.17 27.28
C SER A 271 7.82 16.54 27.46
N TYR A 272 6.79 17.04 26.78
CA TYR A 272 5.43 16.49 26.90
C TYR A 272 5.28 15.07 26.35
N THR A 273 6.13 14.66 25.43
CA THR A 273 6.08 13.33 24.81
C THR A 273 6.84 12.25 25.60
N HIS A 274 7.70 12.63 26.54
CA HIS A 274 8.31 11.69 27.49
C HIS A 274 7.40 11.29 28.67
N LEU A 275 6.27 11.99 28.87
CA LEU A 275 5.32 11.71 29.95
C LEU A 275 4.16 10.81 29.53
N THR A 276 4.08 10.40 28.25
CA THR A 276 2.98 9.59 27.68
C THR A 276 3.43 8.24 27.12
N LEU A 277 4.60 7.76 27.50
CA LEU A 277 5.06 6.38 27.26
C LEU A 277 5.13 5.66 28.67
#